data_1d4a9ecc0c18e0aa3971e65950b326f5
#
_entry.id   1d4a9ecc0c18e0aa3971e65950b326f5
#
_cell.length_a   1.000
_cell.length_b   1.000
_cell.length_c   1.000
_cell.angle_alpha   90.00
_cell.angle_beta   90.00
_cell.angle_gamma   90.00
#
_symmetry.space_group_name_H-M   'P 1'
#
loop_
_entity.id
_entity.type
_entity.pdbx_description
1 polymer ?
#
loop_
_entity_poly.entity_id
_entity_poly.type
_entity_poly.pdbx_seq_one_letter_code
_entity_poly.pdbx_strand_id
1 'polypeptide(L)'
;MPQKTALLLIDMLASAFENEAFRNCDDAPLLPCAVRLLGRARDAGALVVHVVEDFDEAKYPPESPVWKAYQIHTDVAPRLGEPVVRQHRYDAFLDSGLREILDREGVKAVVVAGIASPWCIDNAVRRAHGLGYRVTLAKDAHGCSDGKTLPAAAIAQHHNEILAACFAKVTPVDEIAF
;
A
#
# COMPACT_ATOMS: atom_id res chain seq x y z
N MET A 1 7.45 12.54 -23.03
CA MET A 1 7.79 12.83 -21.62
C MET A 1 7.70 11.53 -20.84
N PRO A 2 8.55 11.28 -19.85
CA PRO A 2 8.36 10.13 -18.97
C PRO A 2 6.98 10.21 -18.33
N GLN A 3 6.34 9.08 -18.21
CA GLN A 3 4.97 8.99 -17.71
C GLN A 3 4.99 9.14 -16.18
N LYS A 4 4.21 10.09 -15.65
CA LYS A 4 4.14 10.28 -14.19
C LYS A 4 3.67 9.02 -13.48
N THR A 5 4.43 8.58 -12.49
CA THR A 5 4.16 7.42 -11.66
C THR A 5 3.86 7.90 -10.23
N ALA A 6 2.90 7.27 -9.55
CA ALA A 6 2.66 7.49 -8.14
C ALA A 6 2.94 6.21 -7.32
N LEU A 7 3.39 6.39 -6.09
CA LEU A 7 3.44 5.33 -5.08
C LEU A 7 2.17 5.38 -4.24
N LEU A 8 1.47 4.25 -4.13
CA LEU A 8 0.36 4.03 -3.21
C LEU A 8 0.85 3.13 -2.07
N LEU A 9 0.96 3.69 -0.87
CA LEU A 9 1.28 2.96 0.36
C LEU A 9 -0.02 2.71 1.12
N ILE A 10 -0.43 1.45 1.21
CA ILE A 10 -1.75 1.04 1.71
C ILE A 10 -1.62 0.41 3.09
N ASP A 11 -2.38 0.94 4.05
CA ASP A 11 -2.54 0.45 5.43
C ASP A 11 -1.21 0.13 6.15
N MET A 12 -0.20 0.97 5.95
CA MET A 12 1.05 0.87 6.67
C MET A 12 0.91 1.44 8.09
N LEU A 13 -0.01 0.84 8.86
CA LEU A 13 -0.40 1.30 10.19
C LEU A 13 0.50 0.70 11.27
N ALA A 14 0.65 1.41 12.40
CA ALA A 14 1.44 0.95 13.55
C ALA A 14 1.00 -0.44 14.04
N SER A 15 -0.33 -0.69 14.09
CA SER A 15 -0.89 -1.98 14.49
C SER A 15 -0.38 -3.18 13.68
N ALA A 16 -0.06 -2.97 12.42
CA ALA A 16 0.37 -4.04 11.53
C ALA A 16 1.80 -4.54 11.84
N PHE A 17 2.57 -3.76 12.58
CA PHE A 17 3.98 -4.05 12.87
C PHE A 17 4.26 -4.21 14.36
N GLU A 18 3.45 -3.60 15.23
CA GLU A 18 3.61 -3.62 16.68
C GLU A 18 2.76 -4.69 17.37
N ASN A 19 1.80 -5.29 16.66
CA ASN A 19 0.90 -6.30 17.19
C ASN A 19 1.32 -7.70 16.71
N GLU A 20 1.58 -8.62 17.66
CA GLU A 20 1.95 -10.02 17.34
C GLU A 20 0.92 -10.75 16.45
N ALA A 21 -0.36 -10.40 16.55
CA ALA A 21 -1.43 -10.97 15.71
C ALA A 21 -1.30 -10.56 14.22
N PHE A 22 -0.57 -9.51 13.92
CA PHE A 22 -0.30 -9.02 12.57
C PHE A 22 1.16 -9.21 12.16
N ARG A 23 1.90 -10.12 12.79
CA ARG A 23 3.24 -10.46 12.31
C ARG A 23 3.16 -10.86 10.86
N ASN A 24 3.68 -9.95 10.04
CA ASN A 24 3.75 -10.12 8.61
C ASN A 24 4.98 -10.93 8.26
N CYS A 25 4.84 -11.80 7.29
CA CYS A 25 5.89 -12.53 6.59
C CYS A 25 7.28 -12.42 7.25
N ASP A 26 7.62 -13.34 8.13
CA ASP A 26 8.96 -13.42 8.73
C ASP A 26 10.06 -13.55 7.66
N ASP A 27 9.70 -13.98 6.45
CA ASP A 27 10.63 -14.22 5.32
C ASP A 27 10.84 -13.00 4.41
N ALA A 28 9.99 -11.98 4.50
CA ALA A 28 10.18 -10.74 3.73
C ALA A 28 9.95 -9.54 4.65
N PRO A 29 10.98 -8.79 5.01
CA PRO A 29 10.86 -7.63 5.88
C PRO A 29 10.09 -6.51 5.19
N LEU A 30 8.77 -6.61 5.19
CA LEU A 30 7.84 -5.71 4.49
C LEU A 30 8.11 -4.25 4.83
N LEU A 31 8.21 -3.92 6.11
CA LEU A 31 8.43 -2.53 6.54
C LEU A 31 9.76 -1.96 6.02
N PRO A 32 10.93 -2.61 6.18
CA PRO A 32 12.17 -2.17 5.56
C PRO A 32 12.10 -2.04 4.05
N CYS A 33 11.39 -2.93 3.35
CA CYS A 33 11.19 -2.84 1.90
C CYS A 33 10.33 -1.63 1.53
N ALA A 34 9.23 -1.40 2.26
CA ALA A 34 8.37 -0.24 2.05
C ALA A 34 9.11 1.09 2.33
N VAL A 35 9.95 1.14 3.37
CA VAL A 35 10.80 2.31 3.66
C VAL A 35 11.76 2.60 2.51
N ARG A 36 12.44 1.56 1.96
CA ARG A 36 13.31 1.75 0.80
C ARG A 36 12.53 2.21 -0.44
N LEU A 37 11.37 1.61 -0.71
CA LEU A 37 10.52 1.99 -1.82
C LEU A 37 10.07 3.45 -1.71
N LEU A 38 9.63 3.86 -0.52
CA LEU A 38 9.24 5.23 -0.21
C LEU A 38 10.38 6.22 -0.43
N GLY A 39 11.60 5.87 0.03
CA GLY A 39 12.80 6.66 -0.23
C GLY A 39 13.04 6.87 -1.72
N ARG A 40 13.01 5.79 -2.51
CA ARG A 40 13.19 5.84 -3.97
C ARG A 40 12.13 6.70 -4.67
N ALA A 41 10.87 6.60 -4.26
CA ALA A 41 9.78 7.41 -4.82
C ALA A 41 10.01 8.90 -4.53
N ARG A 42 10.38 9.23 -3.29
CA ARG A 42 10.69 10.61 -2.86
C ARG A 42 11.90 11.19 -3.58
N ASP A 43 12.97 10.42 -3.72
CA ASP A 43 14.19 10.84 -4.41
C ASP A 43 13.95 11.09 -5.90
N ALA A 44 13.04 10.35 -6.52
CA ALA A 44 12.60 10.54 -7.90
C ALA A 44 11.56 11.68 -8.07
N GLY A 45 11.09 12.30 -6.99
CA GLY A 45 10.02 13.30 -7.03
C GLY A 45 8.67 12.74 -7.47
N ALA A 46 8.44 11.44 -7.28
CA ALA A 46 7.15 10.82 -7.58
C ALA A 46 6.08 11.24 -6.57
N LEU A 47 4.82 11.28 -6.99
CA LEU A 47 3.71 11.46 -6.07
C LEU A 47 3.63 10.26 -5.12
N VAL A 48 3.63 10.53 -3.82
CA VAL A 48 3.36 9.52 -2.80
C VAL A 48 1.97 9.77 -2.24
N VAL A 49 1.13 8.74 -2.19
CA VAL A 49 -0.19 8.78 -1.56
C VAL A 49 -0.26 7.68 -0.51
N HIS A 50 -0.58 8.07 0.71
CA HIS A 50 -0.85 7.14 1.80
C HIS A 50 -2.34 6.83 1.80
N VAL A 51 -2.68 5.55 1.69
CA VAL A 51 -4.05 5.06 1.77
C VAL A 51 -4.22 4.36 3.10
N VAL A 52 -5.19 4.78 3.89
CA VAL A 52 -5.45 4.23 5.22
C VAL A 52 -6.88 3.77 5.34
N GLU A 53 -7.11 2.77 6.18
CA GLU A 53 -8.44 2.31 6.53
C GLU A 53 -9.27 3.45 7.15
N ASP A 54 -10.56 3.46 6.84
CA ASP A 54 -11.50 4.40 7.45
C ASP A 54 -11.61 4.12 8.96
N PHE A 55 -11.40 5.17 9.75
CA PHE A 55 -11.34 5.09 11.19
C PHE A 55 -12.15 6.22 11.82
N ASP A 56 -13.07 5.86 12.70
CA ASP A 56 -13.90 6.84 13.41
C ASP A 56 -13.11 7.49 14.57
N GLU A 57 -12.42 8.57 14.26
CA GLU A 57 -11.64 9.33 15.24
C GLU A 57 -12.50 9.93 16.36
N ALA A 58 -13.79 10.17 16.13
CA ALA A 58 -14.70 10.68 17.16
C ALA A 58 -15.00 9.64 18.24
N LYS A 59 -14.95 8.35 17.87
CA LYS A 59 -15.20 7.23 18.77
C LYS A 59 -14.00 6.91 19.67
N TYR A 60 -12.79 7.19 19.20
CA TYR A 60 -11.57 6.83 19.89
C TYR A 60 -10.73 8.08 20.15
N PRO A 61 -10.63 8.53 21.42
CA PRO A 61 -9.89 9.73 21.75
C PRO A 61 -8.42 9.65 21.31
N PRO A 62 -7.80 10.76 20.93
CA PRO A 62 -6.36 10.83 20.72
C PRO A 62 -5.60 10.21 21.91
N GLU A 63 -4.48 9.56 21.64
CA GLU A 63 -3.65 8.87 22.63
C GLU A 63 -4.24 7.56 23.20
N SER A 64 -5.49 7.18 22.87
CA SER A 64 -5.96 5.84 23.22
C SER A 64 -5.16 4.75 22.48
N PRO A 65 -5.04 3.53 23.04
CA PRO A 65 -4.34 2.44 22.36
C PRO A 65 -4.89 2.15 20.96
N VAL A 66 -6.21 2.26 20.79
CA VAL A 66 -6.86 2.04 19.49
C VAL A 66 -6.50 3.17 18.52
N TRP A 67 -6.56 4.44 18.96
CA TRP A 67 -6.16 5.55 18.10
C TRP A 67 -4.72 5.43 17.63
N LYS A 68 -3.77 5.09 18.53
CA LYS A 68 -2.36 4.87 18.19
C LYS A 68 -2.16 3.74 17.19
N ALA A 69 -2.90 2.66 17.34
CA ALA A 69 -2.83 1.50 16.45
C ALA A 69 -3.20 1.84 15.00
N TYR A 70 -4.11 2.79 14.79
CA TYR A 70 -4.55 3.24 13.46
C TYR A 70 -3.73 4.39 12.88
N GLN A 71 -2.67 4.85 13.55
CA GLN A 71 -1.76 5.82 12.96
C GLN A 71 -0.81 5.15 11.97
N ILE A 72 -0.41 5.88 10.94
CA ILE A 72 0.63 5.42 10.00
C ILE A 72 1.93 5.18 10.78
N HIS A 73 2.59 4.06 10.50
CA HIS A 73 3.87 3.72 11.15
C HIS A 73 4.91 4.82 10.92
N THR A 74 5.66 5.16 11.95
CA THR A 74 6.59 6.30 11.95
C THR A 74 7.63 6.26 10.85
N ASP A 75 8.15 5.06 10.51
CA ASP A 75 9.18 4.89 9.49
C ASP A 75 8.70 5.21 8.06
N VAL A 76 7.38 5.19 7.85
CA VAL A 76 6.75 5.53 6.58
C VAL A 76 5.80 6.70 6.69
N ALA A 77 5.95 7.53 7.72
CA ALA A 77 5.09 8.68 7.95
C ALA A 77 5.06 9.65 6.75
N PRO A 78 3.88 10.21 6.43
CA PRO A 78 3.75 11.16 5.32
C PRO A 78 4.56 12.43 5.59
N ARG A 79 5.15 12.99 4.53
CA ARG A 79 5.76 14.32 4.53
C ARG A 79 4.73 15.39 4.19
N LEU A 80 5.05 16.63 4.52
CA LEU A 80 4.21 17.77 4.10
C LEU A 80 4.00 17.75 2.59
N GLY A 81 2.73 17.75 2.16
CA GLY A 81 2.36 17.70 0.76
C GLY A 81 2.09 16.29 0.22
N GLU A 82 2.38 15.22 0.97
CA GLU A 82 1.97 13.86 0.61
C GLU A 82 0.53 13.61 1.05
N PRO A 83 -0.42 13.35 0.13
CA PRO A 83 -1.81 13.11 0.48
C PRO A 83 -1.99 11.85 1.34
N VAL A 84 -2.91 11.95 2.29
CA VAL A 84 -3.46 10.79 3.02
C VAL A 84 -4.93 10.68 2.63
N VAL A 85 -5.33 9.54 2.07
CA VAL A 85 -6.73 9.26 1.71
C VAL A 85 -7.27 8.09 2.52
N ARG A 86 -8.57 8.12 2.82
CA ARG A 86 -9.24 7.05 3.56
C ARG A 86 -9.97 6.14 2.58
N GLN A 87 -9.65 4.85 2.64
CA GLN A 87 -10.32 3.84 1.83
C GLN A 87 -11.58 3.32 2.51
N HIS A 88 -12.58 3.00 1.71
CA HIS A 88 -13.80 2.38 2.18
C HIS A 88 -13.92 0.95 1.65
N ARG A 89 -14.36 0.02 2.50
CA ARG A 89 -14.60 -1.38 2.10
C ARG A 89 -13.42 -2.05 1.40
N TYR A 90 -12.20 -1.78 1.87
CA TYR A 90 -10.96 -2.31 1.27
C TYR A 90 -10.70 -1.87 -0.18
N ASP A 91 -11.38 -0.81 -0.66
CA ASP A 91 -11.21 -0.25 -1.99
C ASP A 91 -10.61 1.17 -1.89
N ALA A 92 -9.35 1.29 -2.28
CA ALA A 92 -8.61 2.55 -2.24
C ALA A 92 -9.21 3.65 -3.15
N PHE A 93 -10.03 3.28 -4.14
CA PHE A 93 -10.64 4.19 -5.11
C PHE A 93 -12.10 4.51 -4.84
N LEU A 94 -12.76 3.77 -3.92
CA LEU A 94 -14.17 3.97 -3.63
C LEU A 94 -14.36 5.20 -2.73
N ASP A 95 -14.94 6.26 -3.29
CA ASP A 95 -15.32 7.51 -2.59
C ASP A 95 -14.19 8.13 -1.73
N SER A 96 -12.93 7.85 -2.07
CA SER A 96 -11.73 8.26 -1.29
C SER A 96 -11.09 9.56 -1.78
N GLY A 97 -11.43 10.02 -2.99
CA GLY A 97 -10.74 11.13 -3.67
C GLY A 97 -9.39 10.75 -4.29
N LEU A 98 -8.96 9.47 -4.20
CA LEU A 98 -7.67 9.03 -4.75
C LEU A 98 -7.59 9.28 -6.26
N ARG A 99 -8.65 8.93 -7.00
CA ARG A 99 -8.69 9.08 -8.45
C ARG A 99 -8.51 10.53 -8.86
N GLU A 100 -9.21 11.44 -8.20
CA GLU A 100 -9.15 12.88 -8.47
C GLU A 100 -7.73 13.44 -8.21
N ILE A 101 -7.05 12.95 -7.18
CA ILE A 101 -5.65 13.30 -6.89
C ILE A 101 -4.75 12.84 -8.03
N LEU A 102 -4.85 11.56 -8.44
CA LEU A 102 -4.03 10.99 -9.51
C LEU A 102 -4.27 11.67 -10.86
N ASP A 103 -5.53 11.96 -11.19
CA ASP A 103 -5.91 12.63 -12.44
C ASP A 103 -5.41 14.08 -12.49
N ARG A 104 -5.55 14.83 -11.39
CA ARG A 104 -5.03 16.21 -11.27
C ARG A 104 -3.52 16.27 -11.44
N GLU A 105 -2.80 15.30 -10.92
CA GLU A 105 -1.35 15.21 -11.06
C GLU A 105 -0.89 14.61 -12.40
N GLY A 106 -1.83 14.16 -13.24
CA GLY A 106 -1.53 13.57 -14.54
C GLY A 106 -0.86 12.19 -14.45
N VAL A 107 -1.08 11.46 -13.35
CA VAL A 107 -0.54 10.12 -13.13
C VAL A 107 -1.14 9.12 -14.11
N LYS A 108 -0.31 8.26 -14.69
CA LYS A 108 -0.70 7.18 -15.61
C LYS A 108 -0.22 5.81 -15.18
N ALA A 109 0.65 5.77 -14.19
CA ALA A 109 1.17 4.53 -13.63
C ALA A 109 1.16 4.61 -12.11
N VAL A 110 0.90 3.47 -11.45
CA VAL A 110 0.93 3.38 -10.00
C VAL A 110 1.81 2.20 -9.57
N VAL A 111 2.56 2.42 -8.51
CA VAL A 111 3.25 1.38 -7.76
C VAL A 111 2.43 1.13 -6.50
N VAL A 112 2.09 -0.12 -6.23
CA VAL A 112 1.26 -0.51 -5.07
C VAL A 112 2.11 -1.30 -4.09
N ALA A 113 2.05 -0.93 -2.82
CA ALA A 113 2.71 -1.59 -1.70
C ALA A 113 1.89 -1.47 -0.42
N GLY A 114 2.08 -2.35 0.54
CA GLY A 114 1.43 -2.28 1.87
C GLY A 114 0.70 -3.56 2.27
N ILE A 115 -0.45 -3.41 2.96
CA ILE A 115 -1.18 -4.47 3.65
C ILE A 115 -2.68 -4.38 3.33
N ALA A 116 -3.42 -5.50 3.23
CA ALA A 116 -2.93 -6.85 3.21
C ALA A 116 -3.07 -7.43 1.82
N SER A 117 -2.14 -8.34 1.47
CA SER A 117 -2.09 -9.00 0.15
C SER A 117 -3.44 -9.49 -0.35
N PRO A 118 -4.25 -10.26 0.44
CA PRO A 118 -5.51 -10.82 -0.05
C PRO A 118 -6.70 -9.85 -0.04
N TRP A 119 -6.53 -8.62 0.46
CA TRP A 119 -7.63 -7.65 0.60
C TRP A 119 -7.32 -6.33 -0.09
N CYS A 120 -6.84 -5.34 0.65
CA CYS A 120 -6.61 -3.99 0.14
C CYS A 120 -5.65 -3.96 -1.06
N ILE A 121 -4.59 -4.78 -1.02
CA ILE A 121 -3.58 -4.82 -2.09
C ILE A 121 -4.16 -5.45 -3.37
N ASP A 122 -4.76 -6.64 -3.26
CA ASP A 122 -5.38 -7.31 -4.41
C ASP A 122 -6.45 -6.42 -5.05
N ASN A 123 -7.32 -5.84 -4.21
CA ASN A 123 -8.37 -4.93 -4.66
C ASN A 123 -7.80 -3.69 -5.36
N ALA A 124 -6.84 -3.00 -4.73
CA ALA A 124 -6.23 -1.80 -5.30
C ALA A 124 -5.56 -2.06 -6.65
N VAL A 125 -4.82 -3.18 -6.80
CA VAL A 125 -4.19 -3.56 -8.06
C VAL A 125 -5.21 -3.79 -9.15
N ARG A 126 -6.24 -4.60 -8.89
CA ARG A 126 -7.31 -4.89 -9.87
C ARG A 126 -8.10 -3.65 -10.23
N ARG A 127 -8.41 -2.82 -9.23
CA ARG A 127 -9.17 -1.59 -9.44
C ARG A 127 -8.37 -0.58 -10.26
N ALA A 128 -7.11 -0.34 -9.92
CA ALA A 128 -6.22 0.54 -10.67
C ALA A 128 -6.08 0.07 -12.14
N HIS A 129 -5.87 -1.24 -12.36
CA HIS A 129 -5.83 -1.82 -13.70
C HIS A 129 -7.14 -1.56 -14.46
N GLY A 130 -8.30 -1.84 -13.84
CA GLY A 130 -9.62 -1.61 -14.44
C GLY A 130 -9.91 -0.15 -14.76
N LEU A 131 -9.28 0.79 -14.05
CA LEU A 131 -9.35 2.23 -14.30
C LEU A 131 -8.35 2.70 -15.38
N GLY A 132 -7.53 1.80 -15.92
CA GLY A 132 -6.62 2.07 -17.02
C GLY A 132 -5.22 2.54 -16.60
N TYR A 133 -4.86 2.46 -15.31
CA TYR A 133 -3.48 2.71 -14.88
C TYR A 133 -2.56 1.54 -15.24
N ARG A 134 -1.31 1.83 -15.57
CA ARG A 134 -0.25 0.81 -15.54
C ARG A 134 0.10 0.54 -14.09
N VAL A 135 0.00 -0.73 -13.69
CA VAL A 135 0.21 -1.11 -12.29
C VAL A 135 1.50 -1.88 -12.13
N THR A 136 2.31 -1.48 -11.17
CA THR A 136 3.43 -2.27 -10.64
C THR A 136 3.08 -2.65 -9.21
N LEU A 137 3.13 -3.95 -8.90
CA LEU A 137 3.07 -4.44 -7.53
C LEU A 137 4.50 -4.62 -7.02
N ALA A 138 4.83 -4.01 -5.90
CA ALA A 138 6.13 -4.15 -5.25
C ALA A 138 6.21 -5.53 -4.58
N LYS A 139 6.90 -6.47 -5.23
CA LYS A 139 6.92 -7.91 -4.92
C LYS A 139 7.19 -8.25 -3.45
N ASP A 140 8.07 -7.50 -2.83
CA ASP A 140 8.63 -7.69 -1.49
C ASP A 140 8.22 -6.59 -0.50
N ALA A 141 7.31 -5.70 -0.91
CA ALA A 141 6.77 -4.64 -0.08
C ALA A 141 5.25 -4.75 0.08
N HIS A 142 4.70 -5.95 0.00
CA HIS A 142 3.35 -6.25 0.44
C HIS A 142 3.31 -7.57 1.20
N GLY A 143 2.34 -7.74 2.09
CA GLY A 143 2.24 -8.93 2.93
C GLY A 143 0.90 -9.01 3.65
N CYS A 144 0.77 -10.04 4.49
CA CYS A 144 -0.41 -10.28 5.32
C CYS A 144 -0.03 -11.15 6.53
N SER A 145 -0.96 -11.39 7.42
CA SER A 145 -0.85 -12.40 8.48
C SER A 145 -1.07 -13.81 7.94
N ASP A 146 -0.69 -14.82 8.72
CA ASP A 146 -1.04 -16.20 8.46
C ASP A 146 -2.56 -16.37 8.32
N GLY A 147 -2.96 -17.10 7.31
CA GLY A 147 -4.35 -17.55 7.16
C GLY A 147 -4.61 -18.84 7.92
N LYS A 148 -5.87 -19.27 7.94
CA LYS A 148 -6.25 -20.54 8.56
C LYS A 148 -5.63 -21.77 7.87
N THR A 149 -5.36 -21.66 6.58
CA THR A 149 -4.93 -22.78 5.73
C THR A 149 -3.52 -22.58 5.18
N LEU A 150 -3.16 -21.34 4.90
CA LEU A 150 -1.89 -21.01 4.26
C LEU A 150 -1.09 -20.02 5.12
N PRO A 151 0.22 -20.19 5.21
CA PRO A 151 1.09 -19.19 5.83
C PRO A 151 1.14 -17.90 4.99
N ALA A 152 1.45 -16.79 5.62
CA ALA A 152 1.52 -15.46 5.02
C ALA A 152 2.40 -15.41 3.76
N ALA A 153 3.55 -16.03 3.80
CA ALA A 153 4.47 -16.11 2.67
C ALA A 153 3.84 -16.79 1.44
N ALA A 154 3.09 -17.89 1.65
CA ALA A 154 2.40 -18.58 0.56
C ALA A 154 1.24 -17.75 0.01
N ILE A 155 0.53 -17.00 0.85
CA ILE A 155 -0.53 -16.08 0.43
C ILE A 155 0.07 -14.94 -0.41
N ALA A 156 1.13 -14.30 0.05
CA ALA A 156 1.80 -13.23 -0.69
C ALA A 156 2.35 -13.72 -2.03
N GLN A 157 3.00 -14.89 -2.06
CA GLN A 157 3.51 -15.49 -3.29
C GLN A 157 2.37 -15.80 -4.27
N HIS A 158 1.27 -16.37 -3.80
CA HIS A 158 0.08 -16.63 -4.64
C HIS A 158 -0.46 -15.34 -5.27
N HIS A 159 -0.56 -14.24 -4.49
CA HIS A 159 -1.02 -12.96 -5.03
C HIS A 159 -0.02 -12.37 -6.03
N ASN A 160 1.29 -12.52 -5.81
CA ASN A 160 2.30 -12.16 -6.80
C ASN A 160 2.03 -12.86 -8.14
N GLU A 161 1.76 -14.16 -8.12
CA GLU A 161 1.54 -14.97 -9.32
C GLU A 161 0.25 -14.59 -10.06
N ILE A 162 -0.89 -14.54 -9.34
CA ILE A 162 -2.18 -14.24 -9.98
C ILE A 162 -2.27 -12.80 -10.50
N LEU A 163 -1.66 -11.84 -9.79
CA LEU A 163 -1.68 -10.45 -10.21
C LEU A 163 -0.70 -10.21 -11.37
N ALA A 164 0.44 -10.90 -11.40
CA ALA A 164 1.37 -10.86 -12.53
C ALA A 164 0.76 -11.39 -13.83
N ALA A 165 -0.17 -12.34 -13.75
CA ALA A 165 -0.75 -12.96 -14.93
C ALA A 165 -1.56 -11.97 -15.80
N CYS A 166 -2.26 -10.98 -15.18
CA CYS A 166 -3.21 -10.14 -15.92
C CYS A 166 -3.27 -8.68 -15.49
N PHE A 167 -2.82 -8.31 -14.29
CA PHE A 167 -3.20 -7.03 -13.69
C PHE A 167 -2.02 -6.09 -13.42
N ALA A 168 -0.83 -6.61 -13.14
CA ALA A 168 0.31 -5.82 -12.75
C ALA A 168 1.64 -6.40 -13.22
N LYS A 169 2.64 -5.55 -13.38
CA LYS A 169 4.03 -5.99 -13.38
C LYS A 169 4.46 -6.18 -11.92
N VAL A 170 4.78 -7.41 -11.53
CA VAL A 170 5.30 -7.71 -10.20
C VAL A 170 6.82 -7.57 -10.22
N THR A 171 7.35 -6.67 -9.40
CA THR A 171 8.76 -6.22 -9.48
C THR A 171 9.35 -6.06 -8.08
N PRO A 172 10.55 -6.59 -7.80
CA PRO A 172 11.26 -6.32 -6.56
C PRO A 172 11.48 -4.81 -6.34
N VAL A 173 11.44 -4.35 -5.09
CA VAL A 173 11.58 -2.93 -4.74
C VAL A 173 12.82 -2.30 -5.38
N ASP A 174 13.95 -3.01 -5.37
CA ASP A 174 15.22 -2.49 -5.85
C ASP A 174 15.27 -2.30 -7.39
N GLU A 175 14.35 -2.90 -8.12
CA GLU A 175 14.20 -2.79 -9.59
C GLU A 175 13.10 -1.80 -10.01
N ILE A 176 12.31 -1.28 -9.07
CA ILE A 176 11.23 -0.33 -9.37
C ILE A 176 11.83 1.04 -9.71
N ALA A 177 11.44 1.59 -10.85
CA ALA A 177 11.73 2.97 -11.26
C ALA A 177 10.46 3.82 -11.22
N PHE A 178 10.58 5.08 -10.88
CA PHE A 178 9.52 6.09 -10.82
C PHE A 178 9.65 7.12 -11.94
#